data_023baaab91f02beca8a97825816c9632
#
_entry.id   023baaab91f02beca8a97825816c9632
#
_cell.length_a   1.000
_cell.length_b   1.000
_cell.length_c   1.000
_cell.angle_alpha   90.00
_cell.angle_beta   90.00
_cell.angle_gamma   90.00
#
_symmetry.space_group_name_H-M   'P 1'
#
loop_
_entity.id
_entity.type
_entity.pdbx_description
1 polymer ?
#
loop_
_entity_poly.entity_id
_entity_poly.type
_entity_poly.pdbx_seq_one_letter_code
_entity_poly.pdbx_strand_id
1 'polypeptide(L)'
;MTPALDPSSTEAASPCCDVLVIGGGPAGSTMASLLARQGRRVVLVEKCRHPRFHIGESLLPANVPLFEALGLREQIAAIGMPKYGVEFVSPQHAQHSFVEFSQAWDDRLPMAWQVRRSDFDEVLFRHAQAQGAQVVEDCLVRCVAFDAEGATVHAEM
;
A
#
# COMPACT_ATOMS: atom_id res chain seq x y z
N MET A 1 -17.27 -36.07 6.08
CA MET A 1 -16.55 -36.14 7.35
C MET A 1 -15.69 -34.86 7.41
N THR A 2 -16.16 -33.86 8.15
CA THR A 2 -15.45 -32.59 8.36
C THR A 2 -14.48 -32.84 9.52
N PRO A 3 -13.18 -32.51 9.39
CA PRO A 3 -12.27 -32.66 10.53
C PRO A 3 -12.64 -31.63 11.61
N ALA A 4 -12.79 -32.10 12.84
CA ALA A 4 -13.00 -31.28 14.02
C ALA A 4 -11.72 -30.46 14.28
N LEU A 5 -11.88 -29.15 14.49
CA LEU A 5 -10.81 -28.27 14.93
C LEU A 5 -10.45 -28.61 16.38
N ASP A 6 -9.18 -28.84 16.64
CA ASP A 6 -8.61 -29.12 17.95
C ASP A 6 -8.59 -27.80 18.78
N PRO A 7 -9.22 -27.74 19.96
CA PRO A 7 -9.34 -26.53 20.76
C PRO A 7 -8.11 -26.22 21.65
N SER A 8 -6.95 -26.84 21.41
CA SER A 8 -5.77 -26.71 22.27
C SER A 8 -4.68 -25.76 21.76
N SER A 9 -4.91 -24.92 20.72
CA SER A 9 -3.99 -23.87 20.35
C SER A 9 -4.10 -22.70 21.35
N THR A 10 -3.04 -22.46 22.08
CA THR A 10 -2.85 -21.33 23.02
C THR A 10 -3.29 -20.04 22.33
N GLU A 11 -4.39 -19.49 22.76
CA GLU A 11 -4.96 -18.22 22.28
C GLU A 11 -4.00 -17.11 22.71
N ALA A 12 -3.03 -16.78 21.86
CA ALA A 12 -2.25 -15.56 22.00
C ALA A 12 -3.27 -14.40 21.91
N ALA A 13 -3.30 -13.55 22.94
CA ALA A 13 -4.21 -12.42 23.01
C ALA A 13 -4.19 -11.63 21.70
N SER A 14 -5.27 -11.73 20.94
CA SER A 14 -5.39 -11.05 19.65
C SER A 14 -5.33 -9.54 19.88
N PRO A 15 -4.48 -8.79 19.18
CA PRO A 15 -4.40 -7.34 19.36
C PRO A 15 -5.74 -6.72 18.95
N CYS A 16 -6.43 -6.07 19.90
CA CYS A 16 -7.62 -5.29 19.59
C CYS A 16 -7.20 -3.94 19.01
N CYS A 17 -7.70 -3.60 17.83
CA CYS A 17 -7.41 -2.35 17.11
C CYS A 17 -8.71 -1.69 16.63
N ASP A 18 -8.62 -0.41 16.26
CA ASP A 18 -9.75 0.31 15.68
C ASP A 18 -9.88 -0.01 14.19
N VAL A 19 -8.74 -0.24 13.52
CA VAL A 19 -8.68 -0.59 12.09
C VAL A 19 -7.58 -1.62 11.86
N LEU A 20 -7.94 -2.72 11.19
CA LEU A 20 -6.98 -3.68 10.66
C LEU A 20 -6.92 -3.51 9.14
N VAL A 21 -5.72 -3.29 8.62
CA VAL A 21 -5.45 -3.15 7.18
C VAL A 21 -4.78 -4.43 6.67
N ILE A 22 -5.37 -5.04 5.66
CA ILE A 22 -4.85 -6.27 5.05
C ILE A 22 -4.10 -5.91 3.76
N GLY A 23 -2.80 -6.14 3.76
CA GLY A 23 -1.90 -5.89 2.64
C GLY A 23 -1.06 -4.62 2.81
N GLY A 24 0.27 -4.80 2.90
CA GLY A 24 1.29 -3.75 3.06
C GLY A 24 1.78 -3.15 1.74
N GLY A 25 0.97 -3.18 0.68
CA GLY A 25 1.24 -2.45 -0.56
C GLY A 25 0.95 -0.95 -0.45
N PRO A 26 1.07 -0.18 -1.56
CA PRO A 26 0.94 1.27 -1.52
C PRO A 26 -0.36 1.77 -0.91
N ALA A 27 -1.49 1.16 -1.25
CA ALA A 27 -2.81 1.57 -0.73
C ALA A 27 -2.94 1.32 0.77
N GLY A 28 -2.59 0.10 1.23
CA GLY A 28 -2.70 -0.27 2.65
C GLY A 28 -1.74 0.52 3.53
N SER A 29 -0.49 0.66 3.11
CA SER A 29 0.51 1.45 3.85
C SER A 29 0.13 2.93 3.94
N THR A 30 -0.40 3.51 2.87
CA THR A 30 -0.92 4.88 2.87
C THR A 30 -2.10 5.03 3.84
N MET A 31 -3.08 4.13 3.76
CA MET A 31 -4.25 4.16 4.65
C MET A 31 -3.84 4.01 6.11
N ALA A 32 -2.97 3.05 6.40
CA ALA A 32 -2.45 2.83 7.75
C ALA A 32 -1.72 4.07 8.31
N SER A 33 -0.89 4.73 7.48
CA SER A 33 -0.21 5.97 7.84
C SER A 33 -1.19 7.08 8.21
N LEU A 34 -2.19 7.32 7.37
CA LEU A 34 -3.15 8.40 7.56
C LEU A 34 -4.03 8.17 8.80
N LEU A 35 -4.46 6.94 9.03
CA LEU A 35 -5.29 6.61 10.19
C LEU A 35 -4.50 6.66 11.51
N ALA A 36 -3.25 6.18 11.50
CA ALA A 36 -2.37 6.25 12.67
C ALA A 36 -2.08 7.71 13.05
N ARG A 37 -1.83 8.59 12.08
CA ARG A 37 -1.68 10.05 12.30
C ARG A 37 -2.93 10.69 12.91
N GLN A 38 -4.10 10.13 12.68
CA GLN A 38 -5.36 10.56 13.31
C GLN A 38 -5.59 9.98 14.71
N GLY A 39 -4.61 9.24 15.26
CA GLY A 39 -4.68 8.64 16.58
C GLY A 39 -5.47 7.34 16.65
N ARG A 40 -5.77 6.70 15.50
CA ARG A 40 -6.40 5.37 15.48
C ARG A 40 -5.38 4.29 15.81
N ARG A 41 -5.80 3.28 16.56
CA ARG A 41 -5.01 2.06 16.76
C ARG A 41 -5.10 1.23 15.50
N VAL A 42 -4.04 1.24 14.69
CA VAL A 42 -3.99 0.58 13.39
C VAL A 42 -3.05 -0.61 13.44
N VAL A 43 -3.53 -1.76 12.95
CA VAL A 43 -2.69 -2.94 12.66
C VAL A 43 -2.66 -3.11 11.14
N LEU A 44 -1.46 -3.17 10.56
CA LEU A 44 -1.21 -3.42 9.14
C LEU A 44 -0.53 -4.78 9.01
N VAL A 45 -1.18 -5.72 8.34
CA VAL A 45 -0.63 -7.07 8.11
C VAL A 45 -0.26 -7.26 6.65
N GLU A 46 0.90 -7.88 6.40
CA GLU A 46 1.39 -8.21 5.06
C GLU A 46 1.90 -9.66 5.04
N LYS A 47 1.52 -10.41 4.00
CA LYS A 47 1.89 -11.82 3.86
C LYS A 47 3.37 -12.06 3.53
N CYS A 48 4.06 -11.05 3.01
CA CYS A 48 5.46 -11.13 2.63
C CYS A 48 6.29 -10.14 3.45
N ARG A 49 7.62 -10.35 3.48
CA ARG A 49 8.57 -9.36 3.99
C ARG A 49 8.92 -8.34 2.91
N HIS A 50 9.08 -7.09 3.33
CA HIS A 50 9.66 -6.05 2.50
C HIS A 50 11.20 -6.03 2.64
N PRO A 51 11.94 -5.67 1.57
CA PRO A 51 11.45 -5.36 0.23
C PRO A 51 11.01 -6.61 -0.53
N ARG A 52 9.94 -6.50 -1.33
CA ARG A 52 9.42 -7.61 -2.13
C ARG A 52 9.16 -7.19 -3.58
N PHE A 53 9.36 -8.11 -4.51
CA PHE A 53 9.05 -7.86 -5.92
C PHE A 53 7.55 -7.66 -6.13
N HIS A 54 7.22 -6.64 -6.91
CA HIS A 54 5.86 -6.39 -7.40
C HIS A 54 5.90 -5.68 -8.76
N ILE A 55 4.86 -5.82 -9.56
CA ILE A 55 4.69 -5.10 -10.83
C ILE A 55 3.91 -3.79 -10.59
N GLY A 56 3.99 -2.85 -11.54
CA GLY A 56 3.27 -1.57 -11.49
C GLY A 56 4.13 -0.44 -10.96
N GLU A 57 5.20 -0.14 -11.69
CA GLU A 57 6.26 0.81 -11.32
C GLU A 57 6.00 2.24 -11.80
N SER A 58 5.04 2.41 -12.73
CA SER A 58 4.70 3.70 -13.32
C SER A 58 3.63 4.41 -12.49
N LEU A 59 4.03 5.40 -11.71
CA LEU A 59 3.10 6.20 -10.91
C LEU A 59 2.37 7.23 -11.77
N LEU A 60 1.25 7.73 -11.26
CA LEU A 60 0.45 8.79 -11.90
C LEU A 60 0.64 10.12 -11.18
N PRO A 61 0.48 11.26 -11.87
CA PRO A 61 0.56 12.60 -11.27
C PRO A 61 -0.35 12.78 -10.06
N ALA A 62 -1.55 12.19 -10.05
CA ALA A 62 -2.48 12.24 -8.93
C ALA A 62 -1.96 11.64 -7.61
N ASN A 63 -0.86 10.88 -7.65
CA ASN A 63 -0.21 10.39 -6.44
C ASN A 63 0.69 11.45 -5.76
N VAL A 64 1.15 12.47 -6.49
CA VAL A 64 2.11 13.46 -5.97
C VAL A 64 1.58 14.23 -4.76
N PRO A 65 0.36 14.78 -4.76
CA PRO A 65 -0.22 15.45 -3.60
C PRO A 65 -0.34 14.52 -2.38
N LEU A 66 -0.57 13.23 -2.59
CA LEU A 66 -0.64 12.25 -1.52
C LEU A 66 0.73 12.06 -0.85
N PHE A 67 1.80 12.01 -1.64
CA PHE A 67 3.17 11.92 -1.11
C PHE A 67 3.57 13.20 -0.35
N GLU A 68 3.10 14.36 -0.80
CA GLU A 68 3.26 15.62 -0.08
C GLU A 68 2.53 15.59 1.26
N ALA A 69 1.28 15.15 1.28
CA ALA A 69 0.49 15.03 2.50
C ALA A 69 1.09 14.03 3.51
N LEU A 70 1.76 12.98 3.01
CA LEU A 70 2.50 12.04 3.85
C LEU A 70 3.87 12.56 4.29
N GLY A 71 4.42 13.61 3.65
CA GLY A 71 5.79 14.08 3.89
C GLY A 71 6.86 13.18 3.26
N LEU A 72 6.50 12.42 2.22
CA LEU A 72 7.37 11.42 1.58
C LEU A 72 7.91 11.86 0.22
N ARG A 73 7.55 13.06 -0.27
CA ARG A 73 7.91 13.53 -1.61
C ARG A 73 9.40 13.39 -1.91
N GLU A 74 10.26 13.84 -0.99
CA GLU A 74 11.72 13.80 -1.19
C GLU A 74 12.26 12.37 -1.19
N GLN A 75 11.75 11.50 -0.31
CA GLN A 75 12.16 10.10 -0.25
C GLN A 75 11.77 9.35 -1.53
N ILE A 76 10.58 9.61 -2.07
CA ILE A 76 10.11 9.00 -3.31
C ILE A 76 10.89 9.56 -4.51
N ALA A 77 11.20 10.87 -4.52
CA ALA A 77 12.04 11.46 -5.55
C ALA A 77 13.45 10.87 -5.58
N ALA A 78 14.00 10.50 -4.41
CA ALA A 78 15.33 9.91 -4.31
C ALA A 78 15.44 8.49 -4.89
N ILE A 79 14.34 7.73 -4.89
CA ILE A 79 14.28 6.35 -5.43
C ILE A 79 13.61 6.27 -6.80
N GLY A 80 13.00 7.37 -7.26
CA GLY A 80 12.20 7.42 -8.47
C GLY A 80 12.87 8.20 -9.60
N MET A 81 12.62 7.76 -10.83
CA MET A 81 12.98 8.52 -12.03
C MET A 81 11.82 9.44 -12.42
N PRO A 82 12.04 10.74 -12.62
CA PRO A 82 10.99 11.67 -13.05
C PRO A 82 10.35 11.25 -14.38
N LYS A 83 9.04 11.35 -14.46
CA LYS A 83 8.24 11.02 -15.61
C LYS A 83 7.26 12.16 -15.90
N TYR A 84 7.24 12.65 -17.14
CA TYR A 84 6.47 13.83 -17.56
C TYR A 84 5.35 13.50 -18.54
N GLY A 85 5.21 12.25 -18.94
CA GLY A 85 4.18 11.84 -19.87
C GLY A 85 4.09 10.33 -20.01
N VAL A 86 3.21 9.91 -20.92
CA VAL A 86 3.01 8.52 -21.30
C VAL A 86 2.77 8.42 -22.79
N GLU A 87 3.39 7.43 -23.42
CA GLU A 87 3.20 7.08 -24.82
C GLU A 87 2.37 5.80 -24.91
N PHE A 88 1.36 5.84 -25.78
CA PHE A 88 0.56 4.67 -26.15
C PHE A 88 0.95 4.23 -27.54
N VAL A 89 1.40 3.00 -27.67
CA VAL A 89 1.78 2.36 -28.92
C VAL A 89 0.87 1.20 -29.20
N SER A 90 0.26 1.18 -30.39
CA SER A 90 -0.58 0.07 -30.85
C SER A 90 0.11 -0.65 -32.02
N PRO A 91 0.27 -1.98 -31.96
CA PRO A 91 0.83 -2.73 -33.10
C PRO A 91 -0.06 -2.72 -34.34
N GLN A 92 -1.36 -2.39 -34.19
CA GLN A 92 -2.31 -2.34 -35.29
C GLN A 92 -2.46 -0.94 -35.91
N HIS A 93 -1.87 0.09 -35.31
CA HIS A 93 -1.96 1.48 -35.76
C HIS A 93 -0.59 2.08 -35.96
N ALA A 94 -0.39 2.77 -37.10
CA ALA A 94 0.87 3.42 -37.40
C ALA A 94 1.14 4.69 -36.57
N GLN A 95 0.12 5.20 -35.86
CA GLN A 95 0.23 6.40 -35.04
C GLN A 95 0.41 6.05 -33.59
N HIS A 96 1.38 6.73 -32.95
CA HIS A 96 1.57 6.73 -31.51
C HIS A 96 0.80 7.90 -30.90
N SER A 97 0.25 7.70 -29.73
CA SER A 97 -0.40 8.76 -28.96
C SER A 97 0.45 9.07 -27.74
N PHE A 98 0.92 10.30 -27.65
CA PHE A 98 1.69 10.79 -26.51
C PHE A 98 0.84 11.76 -25.69
N VAL A 99 0.83 11.60 -24.38
CA VAL A 99 0.16 12.48 -23.44
C VAL A 99 1.18 13.07 -22.50
N GLU A 100 1.43 14.36 -22.63
CA GLU A 100 2.20 15.14 -21.68
C GLU A 100 1.35 15.47 -20.44
N PHE A 101 1.89 15.23 -19.24
CA PHE A 101 1.12 15.50 -18.01
C PHE A 101 0.87 17.00 -17.78
N SER A 102 1.76 17.87 -18.25
CA SER A 102 1.59 19.32 -18.21
C SER A 102 0.43 19.86 -19.08
N GLN A 103 -0.04 19.03 -20.03
CA GLN A 103 -1.17 19.37 -20.92
C GLN A 103 -2.47 18.68 -20.49
N ALA A 104 -2.47 17.99 -19.34
CA ALA A 104 -3.66 17.37 -18.80
C ALA A 104 -4.63 18.44 -18.24
N TRP A 105 -5.86 18.05 -17.97
CA TRP A 105 -6.89 18.93 -17.42
C TRP A 105 -6.52 19.58 -16.07
N ASP A 106 -5.59 18.98 -15.29
CA ASP A 106 -4.99 19.60 -14.11
C ASP A 106 -3.50 19.83 -14.35
N ASP A 107 -3.14 21.02 -14.79
CA ASP A 107 -1.78 21.46 -15.09
C ASP A 107 -0.88 21.63 -13.85
N ARG A 108 -1.48 21.61 -12.64
CA ARG A 108 -0.73 21.64 -11.37
C ARG A 108 0.02 20.34 -11.08
N LEU A 109 -0.25 19.29 -11.84
CA LEU A 109 0.34 17.97 -11.68
C LEU A 109 1.16 17.56 -12.94
N PRO A 110 2.27 18.29 -13.24
CA PRO A 110 2.98 18.12 -14.50
C PRO A 110 3.89 16.89 -14.57
N MET A 111 4.03 16.14 -13.47
CA MET A 111 4.98 15.05 -13.38
C MET A 111 4.53 13.95 -12.43
N ALA A 112 5.15 12.78 -12.56
CA ALA A 112 5.09 11.66 -11.65
C ALA A 112 6.48 11.00 -11.53
N TRP A 113 6.58 9.82 -10.95
CA TRP A 113 7.79 9.02 -10.91
C TRP A 113 7.56 7.62 -11.48
N GLN A 114 8.62 7.10 -12.11
CA GLN A 114 8.83 5.68 -12.31
C GLN A 114 9.64 5.17 -11.13
N VAL A 115 9.14 4.17 -10.41
CA VAL A 115 9.77 3.66 -9.19
C VAL A 115 9.97 2.15 -9.27
N ARG A 116 10.99 1.63 -8.60
CA ARG A 116 11.04 0.20 -8.32
C ARG A 116 10.07 -0.09 -7.18
N ARG A 117 9.10 -0.97 -7.41
CA ARG A 117 8.04 -1.28 -6.44
C ARG A 117 8.56 -1.86 -5.12
N SER A 118 9.66 -2.62 -5.15
CA SER A 118 10.29 -3.10 -3.91
C SER A 118 10.64 -1.96 -2.96
N ASP A 119 11.31 -0.95 -3.49
CA ASP A 119 11.82 0.18 -2.72
C ASP A 119 10.67 1.13 -2.32
N PHE A 120 9.76 1.37 -3.25
CA PHE A 120 8.59 2.22 -3.03
C PHE A 120 7.63 1.65 -1.98
N ASP A 121 7.30 0.36 -2.09
CA ASP A 121 6.40 -0.30 -1.14
C ASP A 121 7.04 -0.33 0.25
N GLU A 122 8.36 -0.59 0.35
CA GLU A 122 9.07 -0.58 1.62
C GLU A 122 9.06 0.81 2.27
N VAL A 123 9.34 1.87 1.52
CA VAL A 123 9.29 3.26 2.04
C VAL A 123 7.92 3.56 2.65
N LEU A 124 6.84 3.23 1.95
CA LEU A 124 5.48 3.46 2.44
C LEU A 124 5.16 2.60 3.67
N PHE A 125 5.57 1.34 3.66
CA PHE A 125 5.32 0.41 4.78
C PHE A 125 6.05 0.84 6.05
N ARG A 126 7.34 1.17 5.94
CA ARG A 126 8.13 1.69 7.08
C ARG A 126 7.62 3.05 7.55
N HIS A 127 7.12 3.87 6.64
CA HIS A 127 6.48 5.12 7.02
C HIS A 127 5.21 4.88 7.85
N ALA A 128 4.36 3.92 7.49
CA ALA A 128 3.19 3.58 8.29
C ALA A 128 3.58 3.17 9.72
N GLN A 129 4.64 2.38 9.86
CA GLN A 129 5.20 2.01 11.16
C GLN A 129 5.68 3.25 11.94
N ALA A 130 6.40 4.16 11.28
CA ALA A 130 6.90 5.39 11.90
C ALA A 130 5.76 6.35 12.33
N GLN A 131 4.60 6.29 11.66
CA GLN A 131 3.41 7.04 12.04
C GLN A 131 2.61 6.40 13.20
N GLY A 132 3.04 5.25 13.71
CA GLY A 132 2.43 4.58 14.86
C GLY A 132 1.51 3.41 14.53
N ALA A 133 1.42 2.99 13.25
CA ALA A 133 0.76 1.74 12.92
C ALA A 133 1.60 0.54 13.40
N GLN A 134 0.96 -0.44 14.03
CA GLN A 134 1.59 -1.73 14.29
C GLN A 134 1.65 -2.50 12.98
N VAL A 135 2.85 -2.86 12.52
CA VAL A 135 3.03 -3.62 11.27
C VAL A 135 3.45 -5.05 11.57
N VAL A 136 2.88 -6.00 10.83
CA VAL A 136 3.17 -7.43 10.94
C VAL A 136 3.44 -7.99 9.56
N GLU A 137 4.68 -8.45 9.33
CA GLU A 137 5.10 -9.13 8.11
C GLU A 137 5.00 -10.66 8.29
N ASP A 138 5.06 -11.43 7.20
CA ASP A 138 4.85 -12.89 7.17
C ASP A 138 3.49 -13.31 7.76
N CYS A 139 2.48 -12.46 7.64
CA CYS A 139 1.15 -12.67 8.20
C CYS A 139 0.12 -12.82 7.08
N LEU A 140 -0.27 -14.06 6.80
CA LEU A 140 -1.24 -14.38 5.76
C LEU A 140 -2.66 -14.47 6.34
N VAL A 141 -3.51 -13.50 6.01
CA VAL A 141 -4.93 -13.55 6.36
C VAL A 141 -5.63 -14.66 5.59
N ARG A 142 -6.33 -15.54 6.32
CA ARG A 142 -7.10 -16.65 5.77
C ARG A 142 -8.58 -16.34 5.65
N CYS A 143 -9.15 -15.71 6.68
CA CYS A 143 -10.55 -15.30 6.62
C CYS A 143 -10.82 -14.10 7.53
N VAL A 144 -11.94 -13.44 7.27
CA VAL A 144 -12.51 -12.38 8.10
C VAL A 144 -13.93 -12.78 8.43
N ALA A 145 -14.25 -12.81 9.72
CA ALA A 145 -15.61 -13.02 10.22
C ALA A 145 -16.16 -11.70 10.75
N PHE A 146 -17.44 -11.46 10.54
CA PHE A 146 -18.14 -10.27 11.02
C PHE A 146 -19.26 -10.67 11.96
N ASP A 147 -19.44 -9.90 13.04
CA ASP A 147 -20.53 -10.03 14.00
C ASP A 147 -21.05 -8.65 14.45
N ALA A 148 -21.89 -8.61 15.47
CA ALA A 148 -22.42 -7.35 16.00
C ALA A 148 -21.37 -6.48 16.72
N GLU A 149 -20.25 -7.07 17.15
CA GLU A 149 -19.18 -6.42 17.90
C GLU A 149 -18.09 -5.87 16.95
N GLY A 150 -17.99 -6.43 15.72
CA GLY A 150 -17.01 -5.96 14.75
C GLY A 150 -16.52 -7.02 13.75
N ALA A 151 -15.20 -7.06 13.52
CA ALA A 151 -14.57 -7.99 12.61
C ALA A 151 -13.44 -8.75 13.31
N THR A 152 -13.46 -10.07 13.17
CA THR A 152 -12.38 -10.96 13.62
C THR A 152 -11.61 -11.48 12.43
N VAL A 153 -10.28 -11.28 12.44
CA VAL A 153 -9.39 -11.69 11.36
C VAL A 153 -8.55 -12.88 11.82
N HIS A 154 -8.60 -13.96 11.06
CA HIS A 154 -7.78 -15.15 11.27
C HIS A 154 -6.60 -15.14 10.30
N ALA A 155 -5.39 -15.22 10.83
CA ALA A 155 -4.15 -15.17 10.06
C ALA A 155 -3.14 -16.23 10.55
N GLU A 156 -2.22 -16.57 9.66
CA GLU A 156 -1.08 -17.47 9.92
C GLU A 156 0.20 -16.64 9.82
N MET A 157 1.13 -16.91 10.74
CA MET A 157 2.47 -16.32 10.78
C MET A 157 3.53 -17.40 10.58
#